data_d3e9b1e8f4b970002fddb04581b09f83
#
_entry.id   d3e9b1e8f4b970002fddb04581b09f83
#
_cell.length_a   1.000
_cell.length_b   1.000
_cell.length_c   1.000
_cell.angle_alpha   90.00
_cell.angle_beta   90.00
_cell.angle_gamma   90.00
#
_symmetry.space_group_name_H-M   'P 1'
#
loop_
_entity.id
_entity.type
_entity.pdbx_description
1 polymer ?
#
loop_
_entity_poly.entity_id
_entity_poly.type
_entity_poly.pdbx_seq_one_letter_code
_entity_poly.pdbx_strand_id
1 'polypeptide(L)'
;MDWQGLINFSDAKCESVGYSTGFMPSLYAPRPQREGYYIGNKVAGRKFYYHTTRAIDKGQTQGIPVQQAAKEFTFTTQLHYRNLTQAELGTLLIVLGQDPKYPIALKVGGGKPIGMGTMTVTVREIEQAQNLRDRYSSYQSQPNRLTGNQLQAVMQTAIKAAHSQLLVQSPQLQELAAVLKYPTDREPVEGMY
;
A
#
# COMPACT_ATOMS: atom_id res chain seq x y z
N MET A 1 -1.98 10.61 25.98
CA MET A 1 -0.73 10.90 25.25
C MET A 1 -1.07 10.83 23.76
N ASP A 2 -1.04 11.96 23.08
CA ASP A 2 -1.41 12.03 21.67
C ASP A 2 -0.17 11.68 20.83
N TRP A 3 -0.26 10.63 20.04
CA TRP A 3 0.80 10.22 19.13
C TRP A 3 0.55 10.85 17.77
N GLN A 4 1.44 11.72 17.33
CA GLN A 4 1.42 12.22 15.97
C GLN A 4 2.14 11.25 15.06
N GLY A 5 1.46 10.80 14.00
CA GLY A 5 2.08 9.96 12.98
C GLY A 5 3.22 10.67 12.25
N LEU A 6 4.29 9.94 11.94
CA LEU A 6 5.44 10.48 11.19
C LEU A 6 5.18 10.47 9.67
N ILE A 7 4.13 9.80 9.22
CA ILE A 7 3.78 9.60 7.82
C ILE A 7 2.35 10.07 7.59
N ASN A 8 2.14 10.83 6.52
CA ASN A 8 0.83 11.29 6.09
C ASN A 8 0.69 11.14 4.57
N PHE A 9 -0.44 10.60 4.13
CA PHE A 9 -0.79 10.49 2.72
C PHE A 9 -1.76 11.61 2.35
N SER A 10 -1.46 12.31 1.26
CA SER A 10 -2.41 13.22 0.63
C SER A 10 -3.44 12.42 -0.17
N ASP A 11 -4.50 13.09 -0.61
CA ASP A 11 -5.48 12.49 -1.52
C ASP A 11 -4.81 12.03 -2.81
N ALA A 12 -5.22 10.87 -3.28
CA ALA A 12 -4.74 10.32 -4.54
C ALA A 12 -5.62 10.82 -5.69
N LYS A 13 -5.02 11.55 -6.61
CA LYS A 13 -5.70 12.06 -7.81
C LYS A 13 -5.58 11.05 -8.94
N CYS A 14 -6.71 10.70 -9.56
CA CYS A 14 -6.74 9.87 -10.76
C CYS A 14 -6.27 10.69 -11.95
N GLU A 15 -5.27 10.19 -12.65
CA GLU A 15 -4.75 10.80 -13.90
C GLU A 15 -5.49 10.28 -15.15
N SER A 16 -6.24 9.19 -15.00
CA SER A 16 -6.96 8.56 -16.09
C SER A 16 -8.36 9.10 -16.21
N VAL A 17 -8.90 9.13 -17.43
CA VAL A 17 -10.25 9.61 -17.71
C VAL A 17 -11.23 8.45 -17.76
N GLY A 18 -12.39 8.63 -17.14
CA GLY A 18 -13.48 7.67 -17.17
C GLY A 18 -13.49 6.72 -15.97
N TYR A 19 -14.50 5.91 -15.94
CA TYR A 19 -14.70 4.82 -14.96
C TYR A 19 -15.68 3.82 -15.57
N SER A 20 -15.68 2.59 -15.09
CA SER A 20 -16.74 1.66 -15.36
C SER A 20 -17.73 1.62 -14.19
N THR A 21 -19.00 1.41 -14.51
CA THR A 21 -20.04 1.18 -13.52
C THR A 21 -20.42 -0.29 -13.51
N GLY A 22 -20.82 -0.79 -12.35
CA GLY A 22 -21.26 -2.17 -12.21
C GLY A 22 -21.83 -2.42 -10.84
N PHE A 23 -22.10 -3.68 -10.56
CA PHE A 23 -22.59 -4.11 -9.28
C PHE A 23 -21.60 -5.08 -8.64
N MET A 24 -21.25 -4.82 -7.40
CA MET A 24 -20.48 -5.72 -6.57
C MET A 24 -21.44 -6.65 -5.81
N PRO A 25 -21.13 -7.95 -5.67
CA PRO A 25 -21.96 -8.83 -4.84
C PRO A 25 -22.00 -8.30 -3.40
N SER A 26 -23.13 -8.48 -2.75
CA SER A 26 -23.28 -8.14 -1.33
C SER A 26 -22.27 -8.93 -0.52
N LEU A 27 -21.53 -8.23 0.32
CA LEU A 27 -20.57 -8.86 1.21
C LEU A 27 -21.30 -9.52 2.38
N TYR A 28 -20.88 -10.71 2.78
CA TYR A 28 -21.43 -11.36 3.96
C TYR A 28 -21.05 -10.60 5.23
N ALA A 29 -21.98 -10.60 6.20
CA ALA A 29 -21.68 -10.12 7.53
C ALA A 29 -20.56 -10.93 8.18
N PRO A 30 -19.75 -10.33 9.07
CA PRO A 30 -18.78 -11.05 9.86
C PRO A 30 -19.44 -12.22 10.59
N ARG A 31 -18.78 -13.37 10.58
CA ARG A 31 -19.24 -14.60 11.29
C ARG A 31 -18.31 -14.88 12.45
N PRO A 32 -18.53 -14.28 13.62
CA PRO A 32 -17.62 -14.38 14.76
C PRO A 32 -17.49 -15.82 15.30
N GLN A 33 -18.47 -16.69 15.00
CA GLN A 33 -18.44 -18.09 15.42
C GLN A 33 -17.49 -18.98 14.61
N ARG A 34 -16.98 -18.46 13.47
CA ARG A 34 -15.99 -19.21 12.69
C ARG A 34 -14.61 -19.13 13.36
N GLU A 35 -13.92 -20.24 13.35
CA GLU A 35 -12.53 -20.29 13.77
C GLU A 35 -11.67 -19.21 13.12
N GLY A 36 -10.77 -18.62 13.87
CA GLY A 36 -9.85 -17.59 13.40
C GLY A 36 -10.26 -16.14 13.69
N TYR A 37 -11.51 -15.88 14.09
CA TYR A 37 -11.91 -14.52 14.51
C TYR A 37 -11.52 -14.18 15.95
N TYR A 38 -11.55 -15.18 16.83
CA TYR A 38 -11.21 -15.03 18.24
C TYR A 38 -10.21 -16.06 18.70
N ILE A 39 -9.34 -15.65 19.62
CA ILE A 39 -8.50 -16.51 20.45
C ILE A 39 -8.99 -16.31 21.89
N GLY A 40 -9.77 -17.27 22.38
CA GLY A 40 -10.53 -17.07 23.63
C GLY A 40 -11.54 -15.93 23.46
N ASN A 41 -11.50 -14.95 24.35
CA ASN A 41 -12.39 -13.76 24.32
C ASN A 41 -11.78 -12.55 23.62
N LYS A 42 -10.62 -12.70 22.96
CA LYS A 42 -9.93 -11.59 22.27
C LYS A 42 -9.99 -11.75 20.78
N VAL A 43 -10.10 -10.63 20.06
CA VAL A 43 -10.00 -10.62 18.59
C VAL A 43 -8.62 -11.15 18.18
N ALA A 44 -8.60 -12.11 17.25
CA ALA A 44 -7.41 -12.83 16.82
C ALA A 44 -6.40 -11.99 16.01
N GLY A 45 -6.70 -10.73 15.71
CA GLY A 45 -5.80 -9.86 14.95
C GLY A 45 -6.54 -9.03 13.91
N ARG A 46 -5.90 -8.81 12.76
CA ARG A 46 -6.44 -8.03 11.66
C ARG A 46 -6.75 -8.90 10.46
N LYS A 47 -7.82 -8.57 9.74
CA LYS A 47 -8.19 -9.23 8.49
C LYS A 47 -7.40 -8.61 7.34
N PHE A 48 -6.70 -9.46 6.58
CA PHE A 48 -6.05 -9.11 5.34
C PHE A 48 -6.73 -9.80 4.16
N TYR A 49 -6.51 -9.25 2.96
CA TYR A 49 -7.03 -9.81 1.72
C TYR A 49 -5.87 -10.09 0.78
N TYR A 50 -5.82 -11.29 0.24
CA TYR A 50 -4.84 -11.67 -0.76
C TYR A 50 -5.10 -10.97 -2.11
N HIS A 51 -4.05 -10.82 -2.88
CA HIS A 51 -4.20 -10.51 -4.31
C HIS A 51 -4.66 -11.76 -5.05
N THR A 52 -5.41 -11.53 -6.14
CA THR A 52 -5.91 -12.56 -7.03
C THR A 52 -5.69 -12.16 -8.48
N THR A 53 -5.66 -13.14 -9.39
CA THR A 53 -5.47 -12.92 -10.82
C THR A 53 -6.57 -12.08 -11.44
N ARG A 54 -7.78 -12.16 -10.89
CA ARG A 54 -8.98 -11.43 -11.33
C ARG A 54 -9.90 -11.15 -10.15
N ALA A 55 -10.81 -10.21 -10.32
CA ALA A 55 -11.93 -10.05 -9.41
C ALA A 55 -13.03 -11.10 -9.72
N ILE A 56 -13.82 -11.43 -8.71
CA ILE A 56 -15.02 -12.25 -8.90
C ILE A 56 -16.06 -11.40 -9.61
N ASP A 57 -16.36 -11.75 -10.84
CA ASP A 57 -17.47 -11.20 -11.61
C ASP A 57 -18.53 -12.30 -11.80
N LYS A 58 -19.70 -12.06 -11.27
CA LYS A 58 -20.86 -12.96 -11.44
C LYS A 58 -21.85 -12.45 -12.47
N GLY A 59 -21.49 -11.46 -13.27
CA GLY A 59 -22.39 -10.84 -14.24
C GLY A 59 -23.62 -10.25 -13.57
N GLN A 60 -23.48 -9.71 -12.37
CA GLN A 60 -24.61 -9.25 -11.58
C GLN A 60 -25.20 -7.96 -12.12
N THR A 61 -26.51 -7.95 -12.24
CA THR A 61 -27.31 -6.75 -12.53
C THR A 61 -27.87 -6.11 -11.27
N GLN A 62 -27.62 -6.73 -10.10
CA GLN A 62 -28.09 -6.28 -8.80
C GLN A 62 -27.02 -6.48 -7.74
N GLY A 63 -26.99 -5.61 -6.75
CA GLY A 63 -26.03 -5.65 -5.66
C GLY A 63 -25.65 -4.24 -5.20
N ILE A 64 -24.44 -4.08 -4.72
CA ILE A 64 -23.91 -2.77 -4.32
C ILE A 64 -23.42 -2.06 -5.58
N PRO A 65 -24.00 -0.92 -5.98
CA PRO A 65 -23.55 -0.18 -7.15
C PRO A 65 -22.13 0.35 -6.88
N VAL A 66 -21.25 0.19 -7.85
CA VAL A 66 -19.85 0.63 -7.75
C VAL A 66 -19.41 1.39 -8.99
N GLN A 67 -18.55 2.35 -8.78
CA GLN A 67 -17.68 2.93 -9.80
C GLN A 67 -16.29 2.36 -9.59
N GLN A 68 -15.70 1.79 -10.61
CA GLN A 68 -14.41 1.15 -10.51
C GLN A 68 -13.43 1.72 -11.53
N ALA A 69 -12.19 1.88 -11.09
CA ALA A 69 -11.08 2.20 -11.95
C ALA A 69 -10.67 0.95 -12.76
N ALA A 70 -10.35 1.14 -14.02
CA ALA A 70 -9.80 0.06 -14.86
C ALA A 70 -8.38 -0.32 -14.41
N LYS A 71 -7.86 -1.45 -14.90
CA LYS A 71 -6.53 -1.97 -14.53
C LYS A 71 -5.38 -0.99 -14.79
N GLU A 72 -5.53 -0.13 -15.78
CA GLU A 72 -4.46 0.76 -16.24
C GLU A 72 -4.56 2.18 -15.66
N PHE A 73 -5.48 2.37 -14.73
CA PHE A 73 -5.66 3.68 -14.14
C PHE A 73 -4.50 4.03 -13.21
N THR A 74 -3.96 5.21 -13.43
CA THR A 74 -2.86 5.76 -12.62
C THR A 74 -3.41 6.80 -11.66
N PHE A 75 -2.95 6.70 -10.42
CA PHE A 75 -3.24 7.65 -9.36
C PHE A 75 -1.93 8.25 -8.87
N THR A 76 -1.90 9.57 -8.72
CA THR A 76 -0.75 10.28 -8.14
C THR A 76 -1.11 10.82 -6.77
N THR A 77 -0.25 10.57 -5.80
CA THR A 77 -0.37 11.09 -4.43
C THR A 77 0.99 11.54 -3.91
N GLN A 78 0.96 12.33 -2.85
CA GLN A 78 2.16 12.70 -2.10
C GLN A 78 2.12 12.02 -0.75
N LEU A 79 3.26 11.43 -0.37
CA LEU A 79 3.48 10.88 0.94
C LEU A 79 4.45 11.82 1.67
N HIS A 80 3.93 12.47 2.71
CA HIS A 80 4.73 13.33 3.57
C HIS A 80 5.29 12.52 4.74
N TYR A 81 6.58 12.67 4.98
CA TYR A 81 7.22 12.04 6.13
C TYR A 81 8.12 13.06 6.86
N ARG A 82 8.33 12.84 8.14
CA ARG A 82 9.21 13.67 8.95
C ARG A 82 9.96 12.81 9.96
N ASN A 83 11.20 13.20 10.25
CA ASN A 83 12.03 12.58 11.28
C ASN A 83 12.20 11.05 11.15
N LEU A 84 12.08 10.50 9.93
CA LEU A 84 12.41 9.12 9.68
C LEU A 84 13.92 8.95 9.62
N THR A 85 14.43 7.94 10.30
CA THR A 85 15.78 7.44 10.06
C THR A 85 15.86 6.81 8.66
N GLN A 86 17.08 6.61 8.17
CA GLN A 86 17.28 5.96 6.87
C GLN A 86 16.69 4.54 6.83
N ALA A 87 16.78 3.81 7.95
CA ALA A 87 16.23 2.46 8.06
C ALA A 87 14.68 2.47 8.08
N GLU A 88 14.06 3.44 8.73
CA GLU A 88 12.60 3.59 8.72
C GLU A 88 12.08 3.99 7.34
N LEU A 89 12.77 4.90 6.65
CA LEU A 89 12.45 5.21 5.26
C LEU A 89 12.58 3.96 4.37
N GLY A 90 13.61 3.17 4.56
CA GLY A 90 13.80 1.90 3.86
C GLY A 90 12.67 0.90 4.14
N THR A 91 12.23 0.79 5.39
CA THR A 91 11.09 -0.06 5.78
C THR A 91 9.81 0.40 5.10
N LEU A 92 9.56 1.71 5.04
CA LEU A 92 8.44 2.27 4.29
C LEU A 92 8.51 1.92 2.80
N LEU A 93 9.68 2.04 2.17
CA LEU A 93 9.88 1.67 0.78
C LEU A 93 9.64 0.18 0.52
N ILE A 94 10.05 -0.70 1.44
CA ILE A 94 9.79 -2.15 1.36
C ILE A 94 8.26 -2.39 1.36
N VAL A 95 7.54 -1.80 2.29
CA VAL A 95 6.06 -1.95 2.37
C VAL A 95 5.36 -1.38 1.14
N LEU A 96 5.93 -0.36 0.51
CA LEU A 96 5.44 0.18 -0.76
C LEU A 96 5.87 -0.66 -1.99
N GLY A 97 6.49 -1.81 -1.78
CA GLY A 97 6.87 -2.74 -2.85
C GLY A 97 8.09 -2.31 -3.69
N GLN A 98 8.95 -1.44 -3.14
CA GLN A 98 10.14 -0.98 -3.86
C GLN A 98 11.35 -1.92 -3.72
N ASP A 99 11.22 -2.98 -2.93
CA ASP A 99 12.27 -3.98 -2.74
C ASP A 99 11.92 -5.27 -3.50
N PRO A 100 12.73 -5.67 -4.51
CA PRO A 100 12.49 -6.91 -5.25
C PRO A 100 12.48 -8.18 -4.38
N LYS A 101 13.12 -8.14 -3.20
CA LYS A 101 13.10 -9.26 -2.26
C LYS A 101 11.69 -9.49 -1.66
N TYR A 102 10.91 -8.44 -1.55
CA TYR A 102 9.54 -8.45 -1.03
C TYR A 102 8.58 -7.86 -2.07
N PRO A 103 8.17 -8.65 -3.08
CA PRO A 103 7.29 -8.16 -4.15
C PRO A 103 5.87 -7.93 -3.61
N ILE A 104 5.66 -6.78 -3.01
CA ILE A 104 4.41 -6.36 -2.36
C ILE A 104 3.65 -5.43 -3.29
N ALA A 105 2.33 -5.63 -3.40
CA ALA A 105 1.39 -4.61 -3.86
C ALA A 105 0.41 -4.23 -2.76
N LEU A 106 -0.14 -3.04 -2.84
CA LEU A 106 -1.13 -2.57 -1.86
C LEU A 106 -2.52 -3.10 -2.19
N LYS A 107 -3.35 -3.24 -1.17
CA LYS A 107 -4.77 -3.61 -1.29
C LYS A 107 -5.62 -2.44 -0.81
N VAL A 108 -6.24 -1.72 -1.73
CA VAL A 108 -6.93 -0.45 -1.46
C VAL A 108 -8.38 -0.47 -1.90
N GLY A 109 -9.17 0.46 -1.39
CA GLY A 109 -10.56 0.68 -1.80
C GLY A 109 -11.55 -0.36 -1.33
N GLY A 110 -12.72 -0.35 -1.93
CA GLY A 110 -13.79 -1.33 -1.75
C GLY A 110 -13.54 -2.60 -2.55
N GLY A 111 -14.38 -3.62 -2.34
CA GLY A 111 -14.33 -4.87 -3.12
C GLY A 111 -13.09 -5.75 -2.87
N LYS A 112 -12.28 -5.47 -1.87
CA LYS A 112 -11.11 -6.30 -1.53
C LYS A 112 -11.42 -7.78 -1.35
N PRO A 113 -12.56 -8.15 -0.71
CA PRO A 113 -12.92 -9.57 -0.55
C PRO A 113 -13.15 -10.31 -1.85
N ILE A 114 -13.58 -9.61 -2.91
CA ILE A 114 -13.84 -10.20 -4.22
C ILE A 114 -12.67 -10.08 -5.19
N GLY A 115 -11.49 -9.69 -4.72
CA GLY A 115 -10.29 -9.61 -5.54
C GLY A 115 -9.93 -8.22 -6.07
N MET A 116 -10.77 -7.21 -5.84
CA MET A 116 -10.50 -5.83 -6.30
C MET A 116 -9.42 -5.13 -5.47
N GLY A 117 -8.95 -4.00 -5.95
CA GLY A 117 -8.13 -3.05 -5.20
C GLY A 117 -6.62 -3.36 -5.17
N THR A 118 -6.11 -4.18 -6.08
CA THR A 118 -4.66 -4.37 -6.23
C THR A 118 -4.04 -3.12 -6.84
N MET A 119 -3.03 -2.55 -6.18
CA MET A 119 -2.34 -1.36 -6.62
C MET A 119 -0.82 -1.49 -6.40
N THR A 120 -0.06 -1.39 -7.46
CA THR A 120 1.41 -1.24 -7.40
C THR A 120 1.79 0.22 -7.20
N VAL A 121 2.90 0.45 -6.53
CA VAL A 121 3.42 1.80 -6.28
C VAL A 121 4.72 1.99 -7.05
N THR A 122 4.86 3.15 -7.66
CA THR A 122 6.12 3.61 -8.24
C THR A 122 6.49 4.94 -7.60
N VAL A 123 7.63 5.00 -6.94
CA VAL A 123 8.17 6.25 -6.41
C VAL A 123 8.82 6.99 -7.57
N ARG A 124 8.31 8.19 -7.90
CA ARG A 124 8.81 9.02 -9.01
C ARG A 124 9.88 9.99 -8.57
N GLU A 125 9.75 10.52 -7.35
CA GLU A 125 10.69 11.47 -6.78
C GLU A 125 10.69 11.41 -5.25
N ILE A 126 11.77 11.86 -4.65
CA ILE A 126 11.86 12.14 -3.20
C ILE A 126 12.33 13.58 -3.05
N GLU A 127 11.52 14.38 -2.36
CA GLU A 127 11.94 15.71 -1.93
C GLU A 127 12.59 15.63 -0.55
N GLN A 128 13.82 16.09 -0.46
CA GLN A 128 14.53 16.21 0.81
C GLN A 128 14.49 17.64 1.29
N ALA A 129 14.19 17.82 2.57
CA ALA A 129 14.32 19.12 3.19
C ALA A 129 15.77 19.61 3.10
N GLN A 130 15.93 20.85 2.68
CA GLN A 130 17.22 21.49 2.78
C GLN A 130 17.62 21.68 4.26
N ASN A 131 18.91 21.83 4.50
CA ASN A 131 19.42 22.29 5.77
C ASN A 131 18.66 23.57 6.19
N LEU A 132 18.31 23.65 7.48
CA LEU A 132 17.51 24.77 8.02
C LEU A 132 18.15 26.12 7.69
N ARG A 133 19.46 26.24 7.72
CA ARG A 133 20.17 27.47 7.39
C ARG A 133 19.89 27.92 5.96
N ASP A 134 20.00 27.01 5.00
CA ASP A 134 19.76 27.30 3.57
C ASP A 134 18.30 27.63 3.32
N ARG A 135 17.38 26.95 4.01
CA ARG A 135 15.96 27.20 3.93
C ARG A 135 15.54 28.61 4.40
N TYR A 136 16.20 29.12 5.42
CA TYR A 136 15.89 30.43 5.99
C TYR A 136 16.80 31.56 5.49
N SER A 137 17.86 31.28 4.73
CA SER A 137 18.76 32.28 4.19
C SER A 137 18.32 32.86 2.85
N SER A 138 17.36 32.24 2.17
CA SER A 138 16.88 32.70 0.86
C SER A 138 15.39 32.40 0.64
N TYR A 139 14.66 33.36 0.08
CA TYR A 139 13.29 33.17 -0.40
C TYR A 139 13.21 32.25 -1.63
N GLN A 140 14.30 31.97 -2.30
CA GLN A 140 14.39 31.11 -3.49
C GLN A 140 14.83 29.68 -3.20
N SER A 141 14.87 29.31 -1.92
CA SER A 141 15.24 27.96 -1.50
C SER A 141 14.26 26.94 -2.09
N GLN A 142 14.74 26.13 -3.02
CA GLN A 142 13.99 25.02 -3.61
C GLN A 142 14.32 23.70 -2.86
N PRO A 143 13.34 22.84 -2.61
CA PRO A 143 13.64 21.53 -2.06
C PRO A 143 14.56 20.74 -2.98
N ASN A 144 15.45 19.95 -2.41
CA ASN A 144 16.29 19.05 -3.19
C ASN A 144 15.43 17.88 -3.71
N ARG A 145 15.15 17.86 -5.01
CA ARG A 145 14.37 16.82 -5.67
C ARG A 145 15.28 15.76 -6.27
N LEU A 146 15.13 14.55 -5.77
CA LEU A 146 15.86 13.38 -6.25
C LEU A 146 15.00 12.61 -7.24
N THR A 147 15.51 12.44 -8.46
CA THR A 147 14.88 11.67 -9.54
C THR A 147 15.89 10.76 -10.21
N GLY A 148 15.44 9.85 -11.06
CA GLY A 148 16.31 8.99 -11.86
C GLY A 148 17.34 8.22 -11.02
N ASN A 149 18.62 8.27 -11.41
CA ASN A 149 19.70 7.53 -10.75
C ASN A 149 19.94 7.96 -9.29
N GLN A 150 19.75 9.25 -8.99
CA GLN A 150 19.90 9.74 -7.62
C GLN A 150 18.80 9.18 -6.72
N LEU A 151 17.56 9.16 -7.18
CA LEU A 151 16.44 8.54 -6.49
C LEU A 151 16.74 7.06 -6.21
N GLN A 152 17.14 6.31 -7.23
CA GLN A 152 17.44 4.89 -7.09
C GLN A 152 18.56 4.62 -6.07
N ALA A 153 19.62 5.41 -6.08
CA ALA A 153 20.71 5.28 -5.12
C ALA A 153 20.25 5.52 -3.67
N VAL A 154 19.44 6.54 -3.45
CA VAL A 154 18.91 6.85 -2.12
C VAL A 154 17.95 5.75 -1.65
N MET A 155 17.05 5.27 -2.51
CA MET A 155 16.11 4.19 -2.19
C MET A 155 16.87 2.90 -1.84
N GLN A 156 17.86 2.50 -2.64
CA GLN A 156 18.67 1.30 -2.38
C GLN A 156 19.43 1.41 -1.06
N THR A 157 20.01 2.57 -0.77
CA THR A 157 20.71 2.80 0.49
C THR A 157 19.79 2.71 1.70
N ALA A 158 18.58 3.27 1.60
CA ALA A 158 17.58 3.20 2.65
C ALA A 158 17.07 1.76 2.86
N ILE A 159 16.76 1.05 1.78
CA ILE A 159 16.32 -0.36 1.83
C ILE A 159 17.43 -1.24 2.44
N LYS A 160 18.68 -1.04 2.04
CA LYS A 160 19.83 -1.76 2.63
C LYS A 160 19.94 -1.50 4.13
N ALA A 161 19.76 -0.25 4.58
CA ALA A 161 19.77 0.08 6.00
C ALA A 161 18.61 -0.59 6.75
N ALA A 162 17.43 -0.70 6.14
CA ALA A 162 16.28 -1.37 6.72
C ALA A 162 16.51 -2.87 6.93
N HIS A 163 17.20 -3.54 6.01
CA HIS A 163 17.46 -4.98 6.11
C HIS A 163 18.24 -5.40 7.37
N SER A 164 18.96 -4.50 8.00
CA SER A 164 19.65 -4.75 9.27
C SER A 164 18.75 -4.63 10.51
N GLN A 165 17.51 -4.16 10.35
CA GLN A 165 16.60 -3.95 11.47
C GLN A 165 15.82 -5.22 11.82
N LEU A 166 15.60 -5.45 13.11
CA LEU A 166 14.84 -6.59 13.63
C LEU A 166 13.43 -6.67 13.04
N LEU A 167 12.76 -5.53 12.81
CA LEU A 167 11.42 -5.49 12.24
C LEU A 167 11.40 -6.09 10.83
N VAL A 168 12.38 -5.77 9.99
CA VAL A 168 12.47 -6.27 8.61
C VAL A 168 12.92 -7.74 8.56
N GLN A 169 13.67 -8.18 9.55
CA GLN A 169 14.07 -9.59 9.70
C GLN A 169 12.98 -10.45 10.35
N SER A 170 11.92 -9.82 10.84
CA SER A 170 10.88 -10.51 11.59
C SER A 170 10.01 -11.42 10.72
N PRO A 171 9.48 -12.53 11.28
CA PRO A 171 8.50 -13.35 10.59
C PRO A 171 7.28 -12.58 10.11
N GLN A 172 6.88 -11.52 10.83
CA GLN A 172 5.71 -10.71 10.50
C GLN A 172 5.82 -10.02 9.13
N LEU A 173 7.01 -9.52 8.75
CA LEU A 173 7.19 -8.97 7.42
C LEU A 173 7.14 -10.05 6.34
N GLN A 174 7.68 -11.22 6.61
CA GLN A 174 7.62 -12.35 5.68
C GLN A 174 6.19 -12.81 5.46
N GLU A 175 5.40 -12.92 6.52
CA GLU A 175 3.97 -13.24 6.46
C GLU A 175 3.18 -12.17 5.71
N LEU A 176 3.43 -10.89 6.00
CA LEU A 176 2.81 -9.78 5.28
C LEU A 176 3.15 -9.82 3.78
N ALA A 177 4.41 -10.05 3.45
CA ALA A 177 4.85 -10.17 2.07
C ALA A 177 4.23 -11.37 1.36
N ALA A 178 4.02 -12.50 2.06
CA ALA A 178 3.32 -13.66 1.51
C ALA A 178 1.82 -13.38 1.24
N VAL A 179 1.18 -12.58 2.09
CA VAL A 179 -0.23 -12.16 1.91
C VAL A 179 -0.37 -11.18 0.76
N LEU A 180 0.54 -10.20 0.66
CA LEU A 180 0.49 -9.11 -0.31
C LEU A 180 1.38 -9.35 -1.54
N LYS A 181 1.81 -10.60 -1.77
CA LYS A 181 2.64 -10.97 -2.92
C LYS A 181 1.96 -10.61 -4.24
N TYR A 182 2.69 -9.89 -5.08
CA TYR A 182 2.26 -9.54 -6.43
C TYR A 182 3.47 -9.43 -7.38
N PRO A 183 3.44 -9.98 -8.58
CA PRO A 183 2.31 -10.70 -9.20
C PRO A 183 1.98 -12.02 -8.47
N THR A 184 0.76 -12.50 -8.69
CA THR A 184 0.22 -13.70 -8.06
C THR A 184 -0.48 -14.60 -9.08
N ASP A 185 -0.46 -15.88 -8.82
CA ASP A 185 -1.20 -16.92 -9.55
C ASP A 185 -2.47 -17.38 -8.81
N ARG A 186 -2.77 -16.74 -7.67
CA ARG A 186 -3.89 -17.11 -6.83
C ARG A 186 -5.22 -16.74 -7.47
N GLU A 187 -6.07 -17.75 -7.67
CA GLU A 187 -7.44 -17.53 -8.11
C GLU A 187 -8.34 -17.05 -6.96
N PRO A 188 -9.36 -16.24 -7.25
CA PRO A 188 -10.33 -15.82 -6.24
C PRO A 188 -11.16 -17.01 -5.77
N VAL A 189 -11.39 -17.08 -4.45
CA VAL A 189 -12.20 -18.14 -3.84
C VAL A 189 -13.65 -17.67 -3.77
N GLU A 190 -14.54 -18.34 -4.50
CA GLU A 190 -15.96 -18.04 -4.48
C GLU A 190 -16.60 -18.34 -3.11
N GLY A 191 -17.56 -17.50 -2.73
CA GLY A 191 -18.33 -17.69 -1.50
C GLY A 191 -17.62 -17.28 -0.21
N MET A 192 -16.44 -16.67 -0.29
CA MET A 192 -15.69 -16.17 0.87
C MET A 192 -15.71 -14.63 1.01
N TYR A 193 -16.72 -13.98 0.48
CA TYR A 193 -16.88 -12.51 0.51
C TYR A 193 -18.19 -12.08 1.17
#